data_b270a7897c9a4c73233ba97f1c944cd4
#
_entry.id   b270a7897c9a4c73233ba97f1c944cd4
#
_cell.length_a   1.000
_cell.length_b   1.000
_cell.length_c   1.000
_cell.angle_alpha   90.00
_cell.angle_beta   90.00
_cell.angle_gamma   90.00
#
_symmetry.space_group_name_H-M   'P 1'
#
loop_
_entity.id
_entity.type
_entity.pdbx_description
1 polymer ?
#
loop_
_entity_poly.entity_id
_entity_poly.type
_entity_poly.pdbx_seq_one_letter_code
_entity_poly.pdbx_strand_id
1 'polypeptide(L)'
;MKETRLVVIGDLHAGPDRSSLRGRLVNGLLSGWIDFVNESIKPDAIVELGDRLNPVDRESDIRTLREMSIILSRSRCPVYYIPGNHDLDNLTQEEHEKAIGSKLGNRSVAVKGLRLLLLNTQDPVVQGVGGMVSDEALDWLEKKIGASPEKKVIFTHQALDEQPLKRNVHFESIENLAYVVNKRELLRIFERGGNVLAAINGHVHWPSIAYENEVLYVSVPSFTDTWNQLRSIPGSFTLIDFSGEEIIVENHMFNPSILMGRFRTNRKEEG
;
A
#
# COMPACT_ATOMS: atom_id res chain seq x y z
N MET A 1 18.53 15.01 -1.15
CA MET A 1 17.19 14.68 -1.72
C MET A 1 16.24 15.80 -1.30
N LYS A 2 15.29 16.23 -2.18
CA LYS A 2 14.24 17.18 -1.75
C LYS A 2 13.32 16.46 -0.77
N GLU A 3 12.82 17.16 0.23
CA GLU A 3 11.80 16.61 1.13
C GLU A 3 10.59 16.14 0.34
N THR A 4 10.18 14.91 0.59
CA THR A 4 9.04 14.27 -0.09
C THR A 4 8.11 13.67 0.93
N ARG A 5 6.86 14.08 0.90
CA ARG A 5 5.79 13.61 1.79
C ARG A 5 4.83 12.72 1.04
N LEU A 6 4.70 11.48 1.47
CA LEU A 6 3.74 10.52 0.93
C LEU A 6 2.68 10.19 1.96
N VAL A 7 1.44 10.03 1.51
CA VAL A 7 0.38 9.40 2.28
C VAL A 7 0.08 8.06 1.67
N VAL A 8 0.01 7.02 2.50
CA VAL A 8 -0.24 5.66 2.07
C VAL A 8 -1.48 5.12 2.78
N ILE A 9 -2.40 4.56 2.01
CA ILE A 9 -3.59 3.85 2.48
C ILE A 9 -3.70 2.51 1.78
N GLY A 10 -4.45 1.58 2.35
CA GLY A 10 -4.77 0.30 1.72
C GLY A 10 -5.89 -0.41 2.46
N ASP A 11 -6.34 -1.51 1.90
CA ASP A 11 -7.30 -2.39 2.55
C ASP A 11 -8.57 -1.62 2.94
N LEU A 12 -9.12 -0.92 1.94
CA LEU A 12 -10.33 -0.11 2.08
C LEU A 12 -11.57 -0.98 2.24
N HIS A 13 -11.62 -2.13 1.56
CA HIS A 13 -12.69 -3.12 1.66
C HIS A 13 -14.09 -2.51 1.61
N ALA A 14 -14.34 -1.59 0.67
CA ALA A 14 -15.65 -0.99 0.47
C ALA A 14 -16.67 -2.03 -0.02
N GLY A 15 -17.90 -1.93 0.45
CA GLY A 15 -18.97 -2.89 0.14
C GLY A 15 -19.67 -3.39 1.40
N PRO A 16 -20.14 -4.65 1.45
CA PRO A 16 -20.77 -5.20 2.64
C PRO A 16 -19.77 -5.36 3.80
N ASP A 17 -20.27 -5.24 5.02
CA ASP A 17 -19.46 -5.52 6.20
C ASP A 17 -19.09 -7.01 6.26
N ARG A 18 -17.83 -7.32 6.62
CA ARG A 18 -17.34 -8.70 6.77
C ARG A 18 -16.38 -8.77 7.97
N SER A 19 -16.63 -9.71 8.91
CA SER A 19 -15.79 -9.88 10.09
C SER A 19 -15.52 -8.52 10.80
N SER A 20 -14.26 -8.11 10.90
CA SER A 20 -13.83 -6.82 11.46
C SER A 20 -13.92 -5.65 10.47
N LEU A 21 -14.14 -5.91 9.18
CA LEU A 21 -14.19 -4.91 8.12
C LEU A 21 -15.56 -4.22 8.05
N ARG A 22 -15.59 -2.90 8.05
CA ARG A 22 -16.82 -2.08 8.02
C ARG A 22 -16.99 -1.41 6.66
N GLY A 23 -17.10 -2.21 5.61
CA GLY A 23 -17.11 -1.77 4.22
C GLY A 23 -18.17 -0.75 3.85
N ARG A 24 -19.37 -0.81 4.48
CA ARG A 24 -20.47 0.13 4.25
C ARG A 24 -20.16 1.57 4.66
N LEU A 25 -19.20 1.77 5.54
CA LEU A 25 -18.85 3.10 6.07
C LEU A 25 -17.71 3.76 5.28
N VAL A 26 -17.06 3.04 4.38
CA VAL A 26 -15.83 3.48 3.70
C VAL A 26 -16.03 4.78 2.93
N ASN A 27 -17.00 4.84 2.03
CA ASN A 27 -17.19 6.01 1.16
C ASN A 27 -17.44 7.29 1.96
N GLY A 28 -18.23 7.20 3.04
CA GLY A 28 -18.48 8.34 3.91
C GLY A 28 -17.22 8.84 4.62
N LEU A 29 -16.44 7.89 5.19
CA LEU A 29 -15.19 8.22 5.89
C LEU A 29 -14.12 8.71 4.92
N LEU A 30 -13.95 8.04 3.77
CA LEU A 30 -12.98 8.39 2.74
C LEU A 30 -13.23 9.81 2.19
N SER A 31 -14.50 10.20 2.09
CA SER A 31 -14.88 11.55 1.67
C SER A 31 -14.38 12.63 2.64
N GLY A 32 -14.53 12.44 3.93
CA GLY A 32 -13.98 13.35 4.95
C GLY A 32 -12.46 13.30 5.03
N TRP A 33 -11.91 12.09 4.89
CA TRP A 33 -10.46 11.86 4.93
C TRP A 33 -9.74 12.57 3.78
N ILE A 34 -10.25 12.53 2.54
CA ILE A 34 -9.59 13.19 1.41
C ILE A 34 -9.60 14.72 1.57
N ASP A 35 -10.65 15.29 2.15
CA ASP A 35 -10.69 16.71 2.46
C ASP A 35 -9.66 17.08 3.53
N PHE A 36 -9.53 16.27 4.58
CA PHE A 36 -8.51 16.43 5.61
C PHE A 36 -7.08 16.34 5.02
N VAL A 37 -6.82 15.36 4.15
CA VAL A 37 -5.52 15.22 3.49
C VAL A 37 -5.19 16.46 2.65
N ASN A 38 -6.16 16.96 1.89
CA ASN A 38 -5.99 18.14 1.05
C ASN A 38 -5.71 19.41 1.86
N GLU A 39 -6.37 19.59 3.01
CA GLU A 39 -6.29 20.85 3.78
C GLU A 39 -5.15 20.81 4.81
N SER A 40 -4.95 19.68 5.48
CA SER A 40 -4.07 19.59 6.64
C SER A 40 -2.72 18.93 6.33
N ILE A 41 -2.68 17.85 5.54
CA ILE A 41 -1.44 17.09 5.30
C ILE A 41 -0.70 17.63 4.09
N LYS A 42 -1.39 17.85 2.96
CA LYS A 42 -0.86 18.37 1.69
C LYS A 42 0.33 17.53 1.18
N PRO A 43 0.17 16.22 0.97
CA PRO A 43 1.26 15.37 0.53
C PRO A 43 1.63 15.63 -0.94
N ASP A 44 2.78 15.11 -1.34
CA ASP A 44 3.24 15.15 -2.72
C ASP A 44 2.60 14.08 -3.59
N ALA A 45 2.18 12.99 -2.96
CA ALA A 45 1.39 11.94 -3.57
C ALA A 45 0.66 11.09 -2.53
N ILE A 46 -0.42 10.46 -2.96
CA ILE A 46 -1.10 9.38 -2.25
C ILE A 46 -0.78 8.07 -2.97
N VAL A 47 -0.46 7.01 -2.23
CA VAL A 47 -0.36 5.65 -2.76
C VAL A 47 -1.41 4.79 -2.09
N GLU A 48 -2.24 4.15 -2.89
CA GLU A 48 -3.28 3.26 -2.46
C GLU A 48 -2.88 1.82 -2.83
N LEU A 49 -2.82 0.94 -1.81
CA LEU A 49 -2.13 -0.34 -1.84
C LEU A 49 -3.01 -1.54 -2.21
N GLY A 50 -4.23 -1.31 -2.68
CA GLY A 50 -5.12 -2.41 -3.08
C GLY A 50 -6.10 -2.84 -2.00
N ASP A 51 -6.86 -3.90 -2.32
CA ASP A 51 -7.99 -4.39 -1.55
C ASP A 51 -9.03 -3.30 -1.27
N ARG A 52 -9.47 -2.68 -2.37
CA ARG A 52 -10.51 -1.63 -2.36
C ARG A 52 -11.87 -2.18 -2.04
N LEU A 53 -12.10 -3.47 -2.36
CA LEU A 53 -13.41 -4.10 -2.33
C LEU A 53 -13.53 -5.18 -1.27
N ASN A 54 -14.72 -5.30 -0.68
CA ASN A 54 -15.29 -6.56 -0.23
C ASN A 54 -16.15 -7.11 -1.38
N PRO A 55 -15.64 -8.01 -2.23
CA PRO A 55 -16.23 -8.36 -3.50
C PRO A 55 -17.61 -9.02 -3.32
N VAL A 56 -18.57 -8.67 -4.17
CA VAL A 56 -19.96 -9.19 -4.17
C VAL A 56 -20.25 -9.86 -5.50
N ASP A 57 -20.29 -9.07 -6.54
CA ASP A 57 -20.46 -9.45 -7.94
C ASP A 57 -19.88 -8.36 -8.84
N ARG A 58 -19.66 -8.71 -10.11
CA ARG A 58 -19.04 -7.84 -11.09
C ARG A 58 -19.70 -6.45 -11.20
N GLU A 59 -21.02 -6.38 -11.21
CA GLU A 59 -21.74 -5.12 -11.41
C GLU A 59 -21.66 -4.22 -10.17
N SER A 60 -21.85 -4.80 -8.99
CA SER A 60 -21.76 -4.14 -7.69
C SER A 60 -20.34 -3.62 -7.45
N ASP A 61 -19.34 -4.41 -7.77
CA ASP A 61 -17.94 -4.09 -7.58
C ASP A 61 -17.51 -2.92 -8.49
N ILE A 62 -17.91 -2.93 -9.78
CA ILE A 62 -17.66 -1.80 -10.70
C ILE A 62 -18.31 -0.51 -10.18
N ARG A 63 -19.54 -0.59 -9.65
CA ARG A 63 -20.23 0.57 -9.10
C ARG A 63 -19.47 1.13 -7.89
N THR A 64 -19.09 0.27 -6.94
CA THR A 64 -18.34 0.65 -5.75
C THR A 64 -17.00 1.29 -6.10
N LEU A 65 -16.26 0.72 -7.05
CA LEU A 65 -14.99 1.28 -7.53
C LEU A 65 -15.15 2.68 -8.12
N ARG A 66 -16.20 2.90 -8.92
CA ARG A 66 -16.49 4.21 -9.51
C ARG A 66 -16.81 5.26 -8.45
N GLU A 67 -17.60 4.91 -7.44
CA GLU A 67 -17.91 5.79 -6.31
C GLU A 67 -16.63 6.21 -5.55
N MET A 68 -15.77 5.24 -5.24
CA MET A 68 -14.49 5.51 -4.59
C MET A 68 -13.55 6.35 -5.47
N SER A 69 -13.51 6.07 -6.77
CA SER A 69 -12.71 6.84 -7.73
C SER A 69 -13.14 8.31 -7.77
N ILE A 70 -14.44 8.58 -7.74
CA ILE A 70 -14.98 9.96 -7.66
C ILE A 70 -14.48 10.65 -6.38
N ILE A 71 -14.49 9.97 -5.24
CA ILE A 71 -14.01 10.53 -3.98
C ILE A 71 -12.50 10.82 -4.06
N LEU A 72 -11.70 9.84 -4.48
CA LEU A 72 -10.24 9.96 -4.55
C LEU A 72 -9.79 10.97 -5.63
N SER A 73 -10.59 11.18 -6.68
CA SER A 73 -10.30 12.21 -7.70
C SER A 73 -10.36 13.65 -7.18
N ARG A 74 -10.91 13.88 -5.97
CA ARG A 74 -10.87 15.16 -5.27
C ARG A 74 -9.50 15.49 -4.68
N SER A 75 -8.55 14.52 -4.72
CA SER A 75 -7.18 14.77 -4.28
C SER A 75 -6.53 15.91 -5.05
N ARG A 76 -5.81 16.78 -4.33
CA ARG A 76 -5.01 17.87 -4.93
C ARG A 76 -3.61 17.44 -5.35
N CYS A 77 -3.22 16.20 -5.02
CA CYS A 77 -1.98 15.57 -5.46
C CYS A 77 -2.29 14.29 -6.25
N PRO A 78 -1.31 13.77 -7.01
CA PRO A 78 -1.47 12.50 -7.71
C PRO A 78 -1.83 11.36 -6.76
N VAL A 79 -2.76 10.48 -7.18
CA VAL A 79 -3.07 9.21 -6.51
C VAL A 79 -2.57 8.08 -7.39
N TYR A 80 -1.77 7.19 -6.82
CA TYR A 80 -1.23 6.00 -7.49
C TYR A 80 -1.83 4.75 -6.87
N TYR A 81 -2.08 3.72 -7.69
CA TYR A 81 -2.80 2.53 -7.30
C TYR A 81 -2.03 1.28 -7.66
N ILE A 82 -2.09 0.26 -6.80
CA ILE A 82 -1.71 -1.12 -7.10
C ILE A 82 -2.92 -2.04 -6.85
N PRO A 83 -3.01 -3.23 -7.46
CA PRO A 83 -4.08 -4.16 -7.17
C PRO A 83 -3.81 -4.94 -5.88
N GLY A 84 -4.87 -5.20 -5.10
CA GLY A 84 -4.91 -6.22 -4.06
C GLY A 84 -5.56 -7.52 -4.58
N ASN A 85 -5.56 -8.57 -3.76
CA ASN A 85 -6.14 -9.85 -4.17
C ASN A 85 -7.65 -9.81 -4.30
N HIS A 86 -8.35 -9.09 -3.42
CA HIS A 86 -9.81 -8.95 -3.49
C HIS A 86 -10.28 -8.07 -4.65
N ASP A 87 -9.41 -7.24 -5.18
CA ASP A 87 -9.74 -6.38 -6.33
C ASP A 87 -9.96 -7.17 -7.62
N LEU A 88 -9.41 -8.39 -7.71
CA LEU A 88 -9.45 -9.24 -8.89
C LEU A 88 -10.33 -10.48 -8.74
N ASP A 89 -11.11 -10.59 -7.65
CA ASP A 89 -12.00 -11.75 -7.41
C ASP A 89 -13.12 -11.86 -8.47
N ASN A 90 -13.75 -10.74 -8.83
CA ASN A 90 -14.87 -10.69 -9.79
C ASN A 90 -14.57 -9.88 -11.05
N LEU A 91 -13.38 -9.24 -11.12
CA LEU A 91 -13.01 -8.33 -12.19
C LEU A 91 -11.65 -8.71 -12.79
N THR A 92 -11.52 -8.53 -14.08
CA THR A 92 -10.20 -8.48 -14.71
C THR A 92 -9.50 -7.17 -14.33
N GLN A 93 -8.16 -7.16 -14.42
CA GLN A 93 -7.40 -5.94 -14.19
C GLN A 93 -7.86 -4.80 -15.13
N GLU A 94 -8.17 -5.09 -16.39
CA GLU A 94 -8.64 -4.09 -17.36
C GLU A 94 -10.00 -3.48 -16.96
N GLU A 95 -10.93 -4.29 -16.47
CA GLU A 95 -12.23 -3.82 -15.98
C GLU A 95 -12.08 -2.94 -14.75
N HIS A 96 -11.19 -3.34 -13.84
CA HIS A 96 -10.86 -2.56 -12.65
C HIS A 96 -10.22 -1.20 -13.06
N GLU A 97 -9.20 -1.21 -13.90
CA GLU A 97 -8.55 0.00 -14.42
C GLU A 97 -9.55 0.96 -15.07
N LYS A 98 -10.48 0.42 -15.85
CA LYS A 98 -11.55 1.20 -16.47
C LYS A 98 -12.50 1.79 -15.45
N ALA A 99 -12.82 1.06 -14.37
CA ALA A 99 -13.71 1.53 -13.31
C ALA A 99 -13.10 2.67 -12.51
N ILE A 100 -11.81 2.58 -12.17
CA ILE A 100 -11.10 3.61 -11.39
C ILE A 100 -10.50 4.73 -12.25
N GLY A 101 -10.44 4.56 -13.56
CA GLY A 101 -9.82 5.54 -14.47
C GLY A 101 -8.29 5.63 -14.36
N SER A 102 -7.62 4.59 -13.85
CA SER A 102 -6.17 4.56 -13.63
C SER A 102 -5.58 3.19 -13.91
N LYS A 103 -4.27 3.14 -14.19
CA LYS A 103 -3.53 1.90 -14.40
C LYS A 103 -3.11 1.26 -13.08
N LEU A 104 -3.13 -0.08 -13.02
CA LEU A 104 -2.78 -0.91 -11.87
C LEU A 104 -1.49 -1.74 -12.06
N GLY A 105 -1.02 -1.91 -13.27
CA GLY A 105 0.17 -2.70 -13.57
C GLY A 105 1.47 -2.08 -13.05
N ASN A 106 2.59 -2.76 -13.27
CA ASN A 106 3.91 -2.32 -12.86
C ASN A 106 4.24 -0.93 -13.39
N ARG A 107 4.52 0.02 -12.52
CA ARG A 107 4.74 1.43 -12.87
C ARG A 107 5.91 2.04 -12.13
N SER A 108 6.63 2.92 -12.81
CA SER A 108 7.72 3.71 -12.25
C SER A 108 7.38 5.19 -12.40
N VAL A 109 7.25 5.89 -11.30
CA VAL A 109 6.90 7.31 -11.26
C VAL A 109 7.92 8.10 -10.44
N ALA A 110 8.20 9.34 -10.85
CA ALA A 110 9.10 10.23 -10.13
C ALA A 110 8.29 11.21 -9.27
N VAL A 111 8.66 11.32 -7.99
CA VAL A 111 8.07 12.29 -7.05
C VAL A 111 9.21 12.97 -6.30
N LYS A 112 9.45 14.26 -6.57
CA LYS A 112 10.44 15.12 -5.88
C LYS A 112 11.84 14.51 -5.66
N GLY A 113 12.31 13.67 -6.58
CA GLY A 113 13.65 13.06 -6.50
C GLY A 113 13.66 11.65 -5.90
N LEU A 114 12.51 11.12 -5.56
CA LEU A 114 12.28 9.69 -5.34
C LEU A 114 11.74 9.03 -6.60
N ARG A 115 12.09 7.76 -6.78
CA ARG A 115 11.47 6.88 -7.77
C ARG A 115 10.54 5.91 -7.04
N LEU A 116 9.23 6.08 -7.22
CA LEU A 116 8.24 5.15 -6.72
C LEU A 116 8.07 4.02 -7.72
N LEU A 117 8.25 2.78 -7.29
CA LEU A 117 8.03 1.57 -8.07
C LEU A 117 6.79 0.86 -7.53
N LEU A 118 5.70 0.94 -8.28
CA LEU A 118 4.44 0.27 -7.98
C LEU A 118 4.53 -1.12 -8.60
N LEU A 119 4.59 -2.16 -7.78
CA LEU A 119 4.78 -3.54 -8.21
C LEU A 119 3.49 -4.33 -7.99
N ASN A 120 2.95 -4.89 -9.07
CA ASN A 120 1.80 -5.78 -9.00
C ASN A 120 2.23 -7.15 -8.46
N THR A 121 1.75 -7.50 -7.29
CA THR A 121 1.97 -8.81 -6.65
C THR A 121 0.82 -9.78 -6.88
N GLN A 122 -0.10 -9.46 -7.78
CA GLN A 122 -1.16 -10.30 -8.30
C GLN A 122 -0.94 -10.65 -9.79
N ASP A 123 0.30 -10.87 -10.17
CA ASP A 123 0.71 -11.18 -11.54
C ASP A 123 1.77 -12.29 -11.56
N PRO A 124 1.34 -13.56 -11.75
CA PRO A 124 -0.05 -14.02 -11.96
C PRO A 124 -0.85 -14.12 -10.67
N VAL A 125 -2.19 -14.12 -10.78
CA VAL A 125 -3.07 -14.53 -9.68
C VAL A 125 -2.95 -16.05 -9.51
N VAL A 126 -2.49 -16.49 -8.35
CA VAL A 126 -2.32 -17.92 -8.03
C VAL A 126 -3.14 -18.26 -6.80
N GLN A 127 -4.04 -19.25 -6.93
CA GLN A 127 -4.85 -19.69 -5.80
C GLN A 127 -4.01 -20.37 -4.72
N GLY A 128 -4.33 -20.08 -3.45
CA GLY A 128 -3.67 -20.68 -2.29
C GLY A 128 -2.30 -20.10 -1.94
N VAL A 129 -1.91 -18.98 -2.59
CA VAL A 129 -0.74 -18.19 -2.21
C VAL A 129 -1.15 -16.74 -1.95
N GLY A 130 -0.36 -15.98 -1.20
CA GLY A 130 -0.65 -14.58 -0.87
C GLY A 130 -0.50 -13.70 -2.10
N GLY A 131 0.69 -13.66 -2.65
CA GLY A 131 1.00 -12.93 -3.87
C GLY A 131 2.11 -13.61 -4.67
N MET A 132 2.21 -13.26 -5.93
CA MET A 132 3.28 -13.72 -6.82
C MET A 132 3.66 -12.62 -7.80
N VAL A 133 4.92 -12.59 -8.18
CA VAL A 133 5.47 -11.66 -9.18
C VAL A 133 6.00 -12.49 -10.34
N SER A 134 5.55 -12.18 -11.57
CA SER A 134 6.01 -12.89 -12.77
C SER A 134 7.49 -12.64 -13.08
N ASP A 135 8.11 -13.51 -13.86
CA ASP A 135 9.50 -13.33 -14.29
C ASP A 135 9.69 -12.02 -15.07
N GLU A 136 8.72 -11.65 -15.90
CA GLU A 136 8.72 -10.38 -16.62
C GLU A 136 8.67 -9.16 -15.68
N ALA A 137 7.93 -9.28 -14.57
CA ALA A 137 7.85 -8.22 -13.57
C ALA A 137 9.13 -8.15 -12.71
N LEU A 138 9.78 -9.28 -12.42
CA LEU A 138 11.10 -9.33 -11.79
C LEU A 138 12.17 -8.66 -12.67
N ASP A 139 12.21 -8.99 -13.97
CA ASP A 139 13.13 -8.38 -14.94
C ASP A 139 12.88 -6.87 -15.06
N TRP A 140 11.61 -6.46 -15.08
CA TRP A 140 11.25 -5.05 -15.10
C TRP A 140 11.74 -4.34 -13.84
N LEU A 141 11.57 -4.93 -12.67
CA LEU A 141 11.99 -4.37 -11.39
C LEU A 141 13.52 -4.21 -11.33
N GLU A 142 14.27 -5.27 -11.66
CA GLU A 142 15.73 -5.24 -11.70
C GLU A 142 16.23 -4.12 -12.64
N LYS A 143 15.67 -4.03 -13.85
CA LYS A 143 15.98 -2.98 -14.81
C LYS A 143 15.66 -1.58 -14.24
N LYS A 144 14.53 -1.40 -13.54
CA LYS A 144 14.16 -0.10 -12.97
C LYS A 144 15.03 0.30 -11.79
N ILE A 145 15.43 -0.66 -10.97
CA ILE A 145 16.35 -0.41 -9.84
C ILE A 145 17.73 -0.02 -10.38
N GLY A 146 18.25 -0.73 -11.38
CA GLY A 146 19.55 -0.45 -12.00
C GLY A 146 19.61 0.77 -12.94
N ALA A 147 18.47 1.29 -13.38
CA ALA A 147 18.42 2.32 -14.44
C ALA A 147 18.98 3.70 -14.02
N SER A 148 19.01 4.01 -12.72
CA SER A 148 19.47 5.32 -12.24
C SER A 148 19.90 5.25 -10.78
N PRO A 149 20.77 6.17 -10.31
CA PRO A 149 21.17 6.26 -8.90
C PRO A 149 20.07 6.84 -8.00
N GLU A 150 18.94 7.26 -8.56
CA GLU A 150 17.81 7.75 -7.76
C GLU A 150 17.42 6.75 -6.70
N LYS A 151 17.07 7.23 -5.51
CA LYS A 151 16.56 6.39 -4.45
C LYS A 151 15.14 5.88 -4.78
N LYS A 152 14.89 4.59 -4.52
CA LYS A 152 13.64 3.90 -4.84
C LYS A 152 12.82 3.61 -3.59
N VAL A 153 11.51 3.71 -3.74
CA VAL A 153 10.53 3.21 -2.77
C VAL A 153 9.63 2.23 -3.52
N ILE A 154 9.55 1.02 -3.02
CA ILE A 154 8.78 -0.07 -3.62
C ILE A 154 7.43 -0.15 -2.92
N PHE A 155 6.36 -0.29 -3.68
CA PHE A 155 5.02 -0.50 -3.17
C PHE A 155 4.49 -1.84 -3.66
N THR A 156 4.02 -2.67 -2.75
CA THR A 156 3.41 -3.97 -3.00
C THR A 156 2.11 -4.09 -2.23
N HIS A 157 1.22 -4.99 -2.63
CA HIS A 157 0.08 -5.31 -1.79
C HIS A 157 0.49 -6.26 -0.66
N GLN A 158 1.05 -7.42 -0.97
CA GLN A 158 1.53 -8.39 0.03
C GLN A 158 2.92 -8.04 0.58
N ALA A 159 3.20 -8.52 1.78
CA ALA A 159 4.45 -8.26 2.48
C ALA A 159 5.66 -8.99 1.86
N LEU A 160 6.83 -8.34 1.95
CA LEU A 160 8.13 -8.89 1.53
C LEU A 160 9.02 -9.30 2.72
N ASP A 161 8.83 -8.69 3.89
CA ASP A 161 9.52 -8.98 5.14
C ASP A 161 8.73 -9.94 6.02
N GLU A 162 9.33 -10.44 7.08
CA GLU A 162 8.65 -11.27 8.07
C GLU A 162 7.75 -10.41 8.96
N GLN A 163 6.49 -10.81 9.12
CA GLN A 163 5.49 -10.07 9.86
C GLN A 163 5.16 -10.72 11.21
N PRO A 164 4.86 -9.95 12.26
CA PRO A 164 4.41 -10.48 13.54
C PRO A 164 2.94 -10.94 13.47
N LEU A 165 2.65 -12.07 12.84
CA LEU A 165 1.30 -12.53 12.53
C LEU A 165 0.56 -13.20 13.70
N LYS A 166 1.22 -13.45 14.83
CA LYS A 166 0.57 -14.03 16.02
C LYS A 166 -0.58 -13.15 16.48
N ARG A 167 -1.77 -13.73 16.60
CA ARG A 167 -3.06 -13.07 16.90
C ARG A 167 -3.60 -12.18 15.78
N ASN A 168 -2.98 -12.17 14.62
CA ASN A 168 -3.58 -11.53 13.47
C ASN A 168 -4.79 -12.36 13.02
N VAL A 169 -5.98 -11.80 13.11
CA VAL A 169 -7.25 -12.52 12.86
C VAL A 169 -7.40 -12.99 11.42
N HIS A 170 -6.61 -12.43 10.49
CA HIS A 170 -6.65 -12.78 9.07
C HIS A 170 -5.61 -13.84 8.72
N PHE A 171 -4.44 -13.86 9.40
CA PHE A 171 -3.27 -14.63 8.94
C PHE A 171 -2.67 -15.60 9.94
N GLU A 172 -3.00 -15.57 11.25
CA GLU A 172 -2.39 -16.43 12.27
C GLU A 172 -2.40 -17.93 11.92
N SER A 173 -3.44 -18.40 11.23
CA SER A 173 -3.56 -19.82 10.82
C SER A 173 -3.17 -20.09 9.35
N ILE A 174 -2.87 -19.06 8.59
CA ILE A 174 -2.55 -19.12 7.14
C ILE A 174 -1.41 -18.14 6.79
N GLU A 175 -0.37 -18.12 7.62
CA GLU A 175 0.73 -17.13 7.53
C GLU A 175 1.36 -17.04 6.14
N ASN A 176 1.44 -18.16 5.41
CA ASN A 176 1.98 -18.18 4.06
C ASN A 176 1.21 -17.29 3.07
N LEU A 177 -0.06 -16.97 3.35
CA LEU A 177 -0.86 -16.10 2.50
C LEU A 177 -0.58 -14.61 2.71
N ALA A 178 0.12 -14.23 3.78
CA ALA A 178 0.49 -12.84 4.05
C ALA A 178 1.59 -12.31 3.10
N TYR A 179 2.32 -13.19 2.44
CA TYR A 179 3.56 -12.85 1.74
C TYR A 179 3.48 -13.03 0.23
N VAL A 180 4.39 -12.34 -0.46
CA VAL A 180 4.76 -12.70 -1.83
C VAL A 180 5.56 -14.02 -1.81
N VAL A 181 5.10 -15.03 -2.55
CA VAL A 181 5.67 -16.38 -2.50
C VAL A 181 7.14 -16.43 -2.97
N ASN A 182 7.47 -15.64 -3.99
CA ASN A 182 8.83 -15.52 -4.53
C ASN A 182 9.55 -14.25 -4.04
N LYS A 183 9.26 -13.80 -2.81
CA LYS A 183 9.87 -12.59 -2.21
C LYS A 183 11.40 -12.64 -2.16
N ARG A 184 12.00 -13.83 -2.10
CA ARG A 184 13.46 -13.98 -2.06
C ARG A 184 14.15 -13.46 -3.32
N GLU A 185 13.53 -13.63 -4.48
CA GLU A 185 14.01 -13.07 -5.74
C GLU A 185 14.00 -11.53 -5.72
N LEU A 186 12.91 -10.95 -5.21
CA LEU A 186 12.77 -9.51 -5.03
C LEU A 186 13.85 -8.93 -4.09
N LEU A 187 14.06 -9.57 -2.95
CA LEU A 187 15.06 -9.13 -1.97
C LEU A 187 16.48 -9.17 -2.55
N ARG A 188 16.83 -10.21 -3.34
CA ARG A 188 18.12 -10.26 -4.05
C ARG A 188 18.28 -9.13 -5.07
N ILE A 189 17.19 -8.71 -5.74
CA ILE A 189 17.22 -7.57 -6.66
C ILE A 189 17.49 -6.27 -5.86
N PHE A 190 16.88 -6.11 -4.68
CA PHE A 190 17.13 -4.94 -3.82
C PHE A 190 18.58 -4.86 -3.37
N GLU A 191 19.13 -5.98 -2.87
CA GLU A 191 20.52 -6.09 -2.43
C GLU A 191 21.52 -5.72 -3.54
N ARG A 192 21.31 -6.26 -4.75
CA ARG A 192 22.17 -5.95 -5.91
C ARG A 192 22.07 -4.50 -6.36
N GLY A 193 20.90 -3.90 -6.23
CA GLY A 193 20.67 -2.52 -6.67
C GLY A 193 21.19 -1.46 -5.71
N GLY A 194 21.21 -1.72 -4.40
CA GLY A 194 21.79 -0.86 -3.36
C GLY A 194 21.14 0.53 -3.20
N ASN A 195 20.03 0.81 -3.84
CA ASN A 195 19.39 2.14 -3.81
C ASN A 195 17.89 2.10 -3.45
N VAL A 196 17.41 0.98 -2.94
CA VAL A 196 16.06 0.84 -2.38
C VAL A 196 16.06 1.38 -0.96
N LEU A 197 15.21 2.36 -0.68
CA LEU A 197 15.07 2.98 0.64
C LEU A 197 14.06 2.27 1.51
N ALA A 198 12.93 1.92 0.90
CA ALA A 198 11.82 1.32 1.60
C ALA A 198 11.01 0.40 0.68
N ALA A 199 10.40 -0.62 1.28
CA ALA A 199 9.35 -1.44 0.72
C ALA A 199 8.11 -1.30 1.61
N ILE A 200 6.97 -0.95 1.00
CA ILE A 200 5.74 -0.57 1.71
C ILE A 200 4.61 -1.45 1.20
N ASN A 201 3.88 -2.08 2.11
CA ASN A 201 2.78 -2.99 1.78
C ASN A 201 1.52 -2.75 2.62
N GLY A 202 0.37 -3.21 2.12
CA GLY A 202 -0.90 -3.37 2.81
C GLY A 202 -1.15 -4.81 3.25
N HIS A 203 -2.32 -5.36 2.96
CA HIS A 203 -2.72 -6.76 3.05
C HIS A 203 -2.74 -7.37 4.46
N VAL A 204 -1.72 -7.12 5.27
CA VAL A 204 -1.61 -7.68 6.63
C VAL A 204 -2.57 -7.00 7.61
N HIS A 205 -3.08 -5.83 7.26
CA HIS A 205 -3.98 -4.97 8.04
C HIS A 205 -3.36 -4.37 9.31
N TRP A 206 -2.25 -4.92 9.81
CA TRP A 206 -1.58 -4.46 11.01
C TRP A 206 -0.36 -3.62 10.68
N PRO A 207 -0.12 -2.52 11.42
CA PRO A 207 1.09 -1.74 11.21
C PRO A 207 2.31 -2.52 11.70
N SER A 208 3.32 -2.59 10.88
CA SER A 208 4.64 -3.14 11.21
C SER A 208 5.73 -2.29 10.60
N ILE A 209 6.86 -2.18 11.30
CA ILE A 209 8.05 -1.48 10.79
C ILE A 209 9.26 -2.31 11.15
N ALA A 210 10.06 -2.66 10.14
CA ALA A 210 11.34 -3.34 10.29
C ALA A 210 12.41 -2.61 9.47
N TYR A 211 13.66 -2.66 9.90
CA TYR A 211 14.79 -2.14 9.15
C TYR A 211 15.83 -3.24 9.00
N GLU A 212 15.96 -3.77 7.81
CA GLU A 212 16.82 -4.92 7.50
C GLU A 212 17.57 -4.67 6.20
N ASN A 213 18.87 -5.01 6.17
CA ASN A 213 19.72 -4.87 4.99
C ASN A 213 19.60 -3.49 4.31
N GLU A 214 19.61 -2.40 5.11
CA GLU A 214 19.49 -1.02 4.67
C GLU A 214 18.15 -0.64 3.99
N VAL A 215 17.16 -1.51 4.04
CA VAL A 215 15.80 -1.29 3.53
C VAL A 215 14.83 -1.16 4.71
N LEU A 216 13.99 -0.13 4.68
CA LEU A 216 12.89 0.05 5.61
C LEU A 216 11.65 -0.67 5.09
N TYR A 217 11.16 -1.66 5.82
CA TYR A 217 9.90 -2.37 5.53
C TYR A 217 8.79 -1.76 6.36
N VAL A 218 7.67 -1.43 5.71
CA VAL A 218 6.51 -0.79 6.36
C VAL A 218 5.23 -1.49 5.91
N SER A 219 4.52 -2.11 6.85
CA SER A 219 3.14 -2.53 6.64
C SER A 219 2.19 -1.45 7.12
N VAL A 220 1.28 -1.04 6.24
CA VAL A 220 0.29 0.00 6.49
C VAL A 220 -0.95 -0.62 7.14
N PRO A 221 -1.50 -0.01 8.20
CA PRO A 221 -2.74 -0.51 8.80
C PRO A 221 -3.91 -0.36 7.83
N SER A 222 -4.84 -1.34 7.84
CA SER A 222 -6.07 -1.25 7.05
C SER A 222 -6.88 0.00 7.38
N PHE A 223 -7.43 0.64 6.36
CA PHE A 223 -8.30 1.80 6.51
C PHE A 223 -9.59 1.50 7.27
N THR A 224 -10.11 0.27 7.14
CA THR A 224 -11.45 -0.10 7.65
C THR A 224 -11.44 -1.11 8.78
N ASP A 225 -10.34 -1.83 9.01
CA ASP A 225 -10.32 -2.90 9.99
C ASP A 225 -10.47 -2.36 11.42
N THR A 226 -11.40 -2.96 12.17
CA THR A 226 -11.69 -2.60 13.55
C THR A 226 -11.01 -3.52 14.56
N TRP A 227 -9.94 -4.22 14.17
CA TRP A 227 -9.16 -5.12 15.03
C TRP A 227 -8.67 -4.47 16.33
N ASN A 228 -8.53 -3.15 16.34
CA ASN A 228 -8.13 -2.33 17.49
C ASN A 228 -9.23 -2.15 18.54
N GLN A 229 -10.33 -2.90 18.43
CA GLN A 229 -11.50 -2.87 19.32
C GLN A 229 -12.30 -1.57 19.31
N LEU A 230 -12.03 -0.67 18.38
CA LEU A 230 -12.90 0.48 18.16
C LEU A 230 -14.21 0.02 17.51
N ARG A 231 -15.32 0.60 17.95
CA ARG A 231 -16.64 0.32 17.35
C ARG A 231 -16.84 1.04 16.01
N SER A 232 -16.01 2.02 15.73
CA SER A 232 -16.03 2.82 14.52
C SER A 232 -14.85 2.48 13.61
N ILE A 233 -15.05 2.62 12.30
CA ILE A 233 -13.99 2.52 11.31
C ILE A 233 -12.90 3.58 11.57
N PRO A 234 -11.62 3.17 11.68
CA PRO A 234 -10.55 4.07 12.08
C PRO A 234 -10.13 5.07 11.01
N GLY A 235 -10.26 4.73 9.73
CA GLY A 235 -9.67 5.51 8.65
C GLY A 235 -8.15 5.58 8.77
N SER A 236 -7.51 4.43 9.03
CA SER A 236 -6.06 4.38 9.25
C SER A 236 -5.29 4.72 7.98
N PHE A 237 -4.19 5.44 8.14
CA PHE A 237 -3.27 5.76 7.06
C PHE A 237 -1.85 5.94 7.59
N THR A 238 -0.88 5.84 6.71
CA THR A 238 0.53 6.06 7.04
C THR A 238 1.03 7.30 6.33
N LEU A 239 1.65 8.19 7.07
CA LEU A 239 2.38 9.36 6.56
C LEU A 239 3.87 9.03 6.55
N ILE A 240 4.54 9.26 5.43
CA ILE A 240 5.98 8.99 5.29
C ILE A 240 6.66 10.23 4.74
N ASP A 241 7.55 10.78 5.54
CA ASP A 241 8.42 11.89 5.16
C ASP A 241 9.83 11.38 4.85
N PHE A 242 10.28 11.60 3.63
CA PHE A 242 11.63 11.31 3.18
C PHE A 242 12.43 12.60 3.12
N SER A 243 13.53 12.67 3.85
CA SER A 243 14.53 13.74 3.75
C SER A 243 15.89 13.17 3.32
N GLY A 244 16.89 14.04 3.11
CA GLY A 244 18.25 13.58 2.75
C GLY A 244 18.83 12.59 3.75
N GLU A 245 18.56 12.79 5.04
CA GLU A 245 19.22 12.08 6.14
C GLU A 245 18.31 11.12 6.90
N GLU A 246 16.99 11.25 6.73
CA GLU A 246 16.06 10.47 7.54
C GLU A 246 14.76 10.08 6.80
N ILE A 247 14.14 9.04 7.30
CA ILE A 247 12.77 8.64 6.95
C ILE A 247 11.96 8.66 8.23
N ILE A 248 10.85 9.38 8.21
CA ILE A 248 9.89 9.41 9.32
C ILE A 248 8.63 8.71 8.85
N VAL A 249 8.18 7.72 9.62
CA VAL A 249 6.93 6.99 9.38
C VAL A 249 5.99 7.23 10.54
N GLU A 250 4.80 7.70 10.25
CA GLU A 250 3.75 7.93 11.25
C GLU A 250 2.48 7.18 10.84
N ASN A 251 2.02 6.31 11.72
CA ASN A 251 0.71 5.66 11.57
C ASN A 251 -0.37 6.48 12.29
N HIS A 252 -1.42 6.80 11.58
CA HIS A 252 -2.50 7.64 12.05
C HIS A 252 -3.85 6.94 11.95
N MET A 253 -4.79 7.30 12.82
CA MET A 253 -6.22 7.12 12.61
C MET A 253 -6.85 8.47 12.33
N PHE A 254 -7.77 8.51 11.40
CA PHE A 254 -8.54 9.71 11.09
C PHE A 254 -9.76 9.86 12.00
N ASN A 255 -10.35 8.75 12.44
CA ASN A 255 -11.57 8.75 13.25
C ASN A 255 -11.47 7.79 14.45
N PRO A 256 -11.18 8.24 15.67
CA PRO A 256 -10.80 9.63 16.02
C PRO A 256 -9.41 9.98 15.48
N SER A 257 -9.11 11.28 15.38
CA SER A 257 -7.80 11.74 14.92
C SER A 257 -6.72 11.46 15.98
N ILE A 258 -5.91 10.42 15.73
CA ILE A 258 -4.89 9.93 16.68
C ILE A 258 -3.63 9.54 15.91
N LEU A 259 -2.47 9.98 16.39
CA LEU A 259 -1.18 9.40 16.04
C LEU A 259 -1.00 8.07 16.79
N MET A 260 -0.99 6.95 16.08
CA MET A 260 -0.86 5.61 16.68
C MET A 260 0.60 5.26 17.00
N GLY A 261 1.52 5.73 16.18
CA GLY A 261 2.95 5.47 16.35
C GLY A 261 3.80 6.27 15.38
N ARG A 262 5.04 6.50 15.79
CA ARG A 262 6.04 7.19 14.98
C ARG A 262 7.35 6.43 15.03
N PHE A 263 7.95 6.24 13.87
CA PHE A 263 9.28 5.68 13.69
C PHE A 263 10.16 6.68 12.94
N ARG A 264 11.44 6.74 13.30
CA ARG A 264 12.44 7.60 12.66
C ARG A 264 13.71 6.81 12.46
N THR A 265 14.25 6.78 11.27
CA THR A 265 15.59 6.27 10.97
C THR A 265 16.51 7.40 10.59
N ASN A 266 17.72 7.42 11.16
CA ASN A 266 18.79 8.32 10.75
C ASN A 266 19.69 7.53 9.78
N ARG A 267 19.84 8.03 8.58
CA ARG A 267 20.80 7.50 7.61
C ARG A 267 22.16 8.15 7.90
N LYS A 268 23.14 7.35 8.25
CA LYS A 268 24.52 7.84 8.22
C LYS A 268 24.89 7.98 6.74
N GLU A 269 25.29 9.16 6.32
CA GLU A 269 26.03 9.29 5.07
C GLU A 269 27.31 8.47 5.24
N GLU A 270 27.50 7.47 4.40
CA GLU A 270 28.82 6.90 4.24
C GLU A 270 29.69 7.97 3.59
N GLY A 271 30.64 8.49 4.38
CA GLY A 271 31.64 9.46 3.98
C GLY A 271 32.73 8.85 3.09
#